data_904fb4894ef2018d16a1a2b37c4f5a7b
#
_entry.id   904fb4894ef2018d16a1a2b37c4f5a7b
#
_cell.length_a   1.000
_cell.length_b   1.000
_cell.length_c   1.000
_cell.angle_alpha   90.00
_cell.angle_beta   90.00
_cell.angle_gamma   90.00
#
_symmetry.space_group_name_H-M   'P 1'
#
loop_
_entity.id
_entity.type
_entity.pdbx_description
1 polymer ?
#
loop_
_entity_poly.entity_id
_entity_poly.type
_entity_poly.pdbx_seq_one_letter_code
_entity_poly.pdbx_strand_id
1 'polypeptide(L)'
;MINPEHISTYEHDDYVLMILDHLQNFSLDDEMACLPPWRRDVVMAIHHEQGKRQSVAAYRLLMMLLERHCGISGHVAMAYHDGGKPYLPHHPNIHFNMSHCRCAVACVVAKRNVGVDIESIRRFNDSLARHVLSDDEYLMVTASPSPQREFIRLWTMKESKLKMTGTGLRTDIKTVLYNDESIYDTIINDNYFVTVCLDNS
;
A
#
# COMPACT_ATOMS: atom_id res chain seq x y z
N MET A 1 -8.12 -11.42 -17.64
CA MET A 1 -8.15 -10.04 -17.10
C MET A 1 -8.50 -10.08 -15.61
N ILE A 2 -8.10 -9.05 -14.86
CA ILE A 2 -8.48 -8.90 -13.44
C ILE A 2 -10.01 -8.84 -13.34
N ASN A 3 -10.61 -9.73 -12.50
CA ASN A 3 -12.06 -9.74 -12.30
C ASN A 3 -12.44 -8.61 -11.33
N PRO A 4 -13.34 -7.68 -11.73
CA PRO A 4 -13.82 -6.61 -10.85
C PRO A 4 -14.45 -7.10 -9.54
N GLU A 5 -15.02 -8.31 -9.48
CA GLU A 5 -15.60 -8.89 -8.27
C GLU A 5 -14.57 -9.16 -7.16
N HIS A 6 -13.29 -9.24 -7.50
CA HIS A 6 -12.18 -9.38 -6.55
C HIS A 6 -11.60 -8.04 -6.10
N ILE A 7 -12.20 -6.92 -6.53
CA ILE A 7 -11.78 -5.57 -6.17
C ILE A 7 -12.77 -4.98 -5.17
N SER A 8 -12.30 -4.72 -3.96
CA SER A 8 -13.00 -3.91 -2.98
C SER A 8 -12.63 -2.45 -3.15
N THR A 9 -13.62 -1.56 -3.19
CA THR A 9 -13.42 -0.11 -3.29
C THR A 9 -13.96 0.56 -2.04
N TYR A 10 -13.15 1.43 -1.43
CA TYR A 10 -13.51 2.23 -0.26
C TYR A 10 -13.37 3.71 -0.63
N GLU A 11 -14.49 4.43 -0.55
CA GLU A 11 -14.55 5.86 -0.84
C GLU A 11 -14.63 6.65 0.45
N HIS A 12 -13.72 7.59 0.61
CA HIS A 12 -13.67 8.57 1.69
C HIS A 12 -13.60 9.96 1.07
N ASP A 13 -13.97 11.00 1.80
CA ASP A 13 -13.97 12.41 1.32
C ASP A 13 -12.58 12.85 0.79
N ASP A 14 -11.52 12.34 1.40
CA ASP A 14 -10.12 12.70 1.11
C ASP A 14 -9.40 11.72 0.18
N TYR A 15 -9.85 10.49 0.06
CA TYR A 15 -9.17 9.46 -0.74
C TYR A 15 -10.13 8.39 -1.28
N VAL A 16 -9.67 7.66 -2.28
CA VAL A 16 -10.28 6.42 -2.73
C VAL A 16 -9.23 5.31 -2.70
N LEU A 17 -9.57 4.21 -2.05
CA LEU A 17 -8.74 3.01 -1.93
C LEU A 17 -9.36 1.86 -2.71
N MET A 18 -8.56 1.18 -3.51
CA MET A 18 -8.91 -0.13 -4.10
C MET A 18 -8.00 -1.21 -3.56
N ILE A 19 -8.58 -2.36 -3.25
CA ILE A 19 -7.88 -3.56 -2.82
C ILE A 19 -8.26 -4.69 -3.76
N LEU A 20 -7.27 -5.36 -4.34
CA LEU A 20 -7.41 -6.60 -5.09
C LEU A 20 -6.84 -7.75 -4.27
N ASP A 21 -7.67 -8.72 -3.95
CA ASP A 21 -7.25 -10.02 -3.42
C ASP A 21 -7.35 -11.13 -4.49
N HIS A 22 -7.10 -12.38 -4.12
CA HIS A 22 -7.11 -13.50 -5.08
C HIS A 22 -6.19 -13.31 -6.31
N LEU A 23 -4.96 -12.84 -6.09
CA LEU A 23 -3.99 -12.50 -7.15
C LEU A 23 -3.69 -13.63 -8.15
N GLN A 24 -3.97 -14.89 -7.79
CA GLN A 24 -3.82 -16.05 -8.67
C GLN A 24 -4.93 -16.17 -9.73
N ASN A 25 -6.03 -15.42 -9.60
CA ASN A 25 -7.24 -15.62 -10.41
C ASN A 25 -7.24 -14.83 -11.73
N PHE A 26 -6.18 -14.07 -12.05
CA PHE A 26 -6.07 -13.42 -13.36
C PHE A 26 -4.91 -14.00 -14.19
N SER A 27 -5.05 -13.92 -15.51
CA SER A 27 -3.97 -14.28 -16.45
C SER A 27 -2.89 -13.20 -16.42
N LEU A 28 -1.68 -13.56 -16.01
CA LEU A 28 -0.55 -12.62 -15.98
C LEU A 28 -0.21 -12.13 -17.40
N ASP A 29 -0.22 -13.02 -18.39
CA ASP A 29 0.13 -12.70 -19.78
C ASP A 29 -0.88 -11.70 -20.39
N ASP A 30 -2.18 -11.89 -20.15
CA ASP A 30 -3.22 -10.96 -20.65
C ASP A 30 -3.05 -9.56 -20.02
N GLU A 31 -2.78 -9.49 -18.74
CA GLU A 31 -2.57 -8.21 -18.05
C GLU A 31 -1.24 -7.56 -18.47
N MET A 32 -0.19 -8.35 -18.69
CA MET A 32 1.09 -7.86 -19.21
C MET A 32 0.93 -7.25 -20.62
N ALA A 33 0.09 -7.84 -21.46
CA ALA A 33 -0.19 -7.31 -22.80
C ALA A 33 -0.84 -5.92 -22.77
N CYS A 34 -1.58 -5.61 -21.71
CA CYS A 34 -2.23 -4.32 -21.49
C CYS A 34 -1.31 -3.24 -20.91
N LEU A 35 -0.08 -3.57 -20.50
CA LEU A 35 0.86 -2.60 -19.93
C LEU A 35 1.63 -1.84 -21.02
N PRO A 36 2.02 -0.58 -20.76
CA PRO A 36 2.96 0.12 -21.65
C PRO A 36 4.35 -0.54 -21.61
N PRO A 37 5.18 -0.39 -22.67
CA PRO A 37 6.47 -1.06 -22.76
C PRO A 37 7.35 -0.86 -21.51
N TRP A 38 7.52 0.39 -21.07
CA TRP A 38 8.34 0.71 -19.90
C TRP A 38 7.88 -0.02 -18.62
N ARG A 39 6.57 -0.22 -18.45
CA ARG A 39 6.03 -0.90 -17.27
C ARG A 39 6.21 -2.40 -17.37
N ARG A 40 6.11 -2.95 -18.58
CA ARG A 40 6.45 -4.36 -18.84
C ARG A 40 7.89 -4.67 -18.47
N ASP A 41 8.83 -3.80 -18.85
CA ASP A 41 10.25 -3.96 -18.52
C ASP A 41 10.48 -4.02 -17.01
N VAL A 42 9.81 -3.14 -16.25
CA VAL A 42 9.84 -3.15 -14.77
C VAL A 42 9.32 -4.49 -14.19
N VAL A 43 8.20 -4.98 -14.72
CA VAL A 43 7.63 -6.27 -14.26
C VAL A 43 8.54 -7.44 -14.64
N MET A 44 9.10 -7.44 -15.84
CA MET A 44 9.99 -8.52 -16.32
C MET A 44 11.29 -8.61 -15.51
N ALA A 45 11.77 -7.53 -14.92
CA ALA A 45 12.92 -7.51 -14.03
C ALA A 45 12.67 -8.22 -12.69
N ILE A 46 11.40 -8.49 -12.33
CA ILE A 46 11.04 -9.21 -11.10
C ILE A 46 11.20 -10.72 -11.34
N HIS A 47 11.97 -11.40 -10.49
CA HIS A 47 12.27 -12.84 -10.66
C HIS A 47 11.08 -13.75 -10.31
N HIS A 48 10.29 -13.40 -9.27
CA HIS A 48 9.23 -14.26 -8.74
C HIS A 48 7.88 -13.95 -9.39
N GLU A 49 7.15 -14.98 -9.84
CA GLU A 49 5.84 -14.82 -10.46
C GLU A 49 4.86 -14.04 -9.57
N GLN A 50 4.82 -14.34 -8.27
CA GLN A 50 3.98 -13.59 -7.33
C GLN A 50 4.30 -12.10 -7.31
N GLY A 51 5.57 -11.73 -7.31
CA GLY A 51 5.99 -10.33 -7.39
C GLY A 51 5.57 -9.66 -8.71
N LYS A 52 5.65 -10.39 -9.83
CA LYS A 52 5.12 -9.92 -11.12
C LYS A 52 3.62 -9.66 -11.04
N ARG A 53 2.84 -10.60 -10.49
CA ARG A 53 1.39 -10.44 -10.29
C ARG A 53 1.06 -9.24 -9.42
N GLN A 54 1.75 -9.07 -8.30
CA GLN A 54 1.59 -7.91 -7.41
C GLN A 54 1.90 -6.60 -8.12
N SER A 55 3.00 -6.54 -8.86
CA SER A 55 3.44 -5.35 -9.60
C SER A 55 2.44 -4.97 -10.71
N VAL A 56 1.94 -5.96 -11.45
CA VAL A 56 0.89 -5.75 -12.47
C VAL A 56 -0.39 -5.26 -11.83
N ALA A 57 -0.85 -5.95 -10.78
CA ALA A 57 -2.09 -5.62 -10.07
C ALA A 57 -2.04 -4.20 -9.50
N ALA A 58 -0.94 -3.80 -8.86
CA ALA A 58 -0.77 -2.45 -8.32
C ALA A 58 -0.91 -1.36 -9.39
N TYR A 59 -0.26 -1.55 -10.55
CA TYR A 59 -0.37 -0.62 -11.65
C TYR A 59 -1.80 -0.57 -12.25
N ARG A 60 -2.44 -1.73 -12.40
CA ARG A 60 -3.81 -1.81 -12.93
C ARG A 60 -4.81 -1.13 -11.99
N LEU A 61 -4.69 -1.34 -10.67
CA LEU A 61 -5.51 -0.62 -9.68
C LEU A 61 -5.31 0.90 -9.79
N LEU A 62 -4.06 1.36 -9.94
CA LEU A 62 -3.80 2.79 -10.12
C LEU A 62 -4.49 3.32 -11.38
N MET A 63 -4.39 2.63 -12.53
CA MET A 63 -5.06 3.06 -13.76
C MET A 63 -6.58 3.13 -13.60
N MET A 64 -7.17 2.14 -12.92
CA MET A 64 -8.62 2.12 -12.66
C MET A 64 -9.05 3.27 -11.75
N LEU A 65 -8.27 3.58 -10.71
CA LEU A 65 -8.53 4.71 -9.81
C LEU A 65 -8.44 6.04 -10.55
N LEU A 66 -7.40 6.24 -11.37
CA LEU A 66 -7.20 7.45 -12.14
C LEU A 66 -8.32 7.67 -13.17
N GLU A 67 -8.75 6.62 -13.86
CA GLU A 67 -9.85 6.70 -14.83
C GLU A 67 -11.19 7.01 -14.14
N ARG A 68 -11.53 6.28 -13.08
CA ARG A 68 -12.87 6.37 -12.45
C ARG A 68 -13.05 7.61 -11.57
N HIS A 69 -11.99 8.03 -10.87
CA HIS A 69 -12.10 9.08 -9.83
C HIS A 69 -11.33 10.36 -10.16
N CYS A 70 -10.41 10.33 -11.13
CA CYS A 70 -9.64 11.50 -11.55
C CYS A 70 -9.90 11.93 -13.00
N GLY A 71 -10.68 11.16 -13.78
CA GLY A 71 -10.95 11.44 -15.18
C GLY A 71 -9.73 11.31 -16.10
N ILE A 72 -8.70 10.57 -15.67
CA ILE A 72 -7.45 10.36 -16.42
C ILE A 72 -7.49 8.97 -17.03
N SER A 73 -7.63 8.89 -18.35
CA SER A 73 -7.63 7.65 -19.10
C SER A 73 -6.29 7.38 -19.78
N GLY A 74 -6.01 6.11 -20.05
CA GLY A 74 -4.77 5.65 -20.67
C GLY A 74 -3.60 5.55 -19.69
N HIS A 75 -2.40 5.40 -20.25
CA HIS A 75 -1.19 5.22 -19.46
C HIS A 75 -0.60 6.55 -19.02
N VAL A 76 -0.20 6.63 -17.75
CA VAL A 76 0.44 7.81 -17.17
C VAL A 76 1.95 7.60 -17.02
N ALA A 77 2.71 8.67 -17.17
CA ALA A 77 4.12 8.68 -16.78
C ALA A 77 4.24 8.64 -15.24
N MET A 78 5.17 7.87 -14.75
CA MET A 78 5.52 7.80 -13.32
C MET A 78 6.97 8.23 -13.15
N ALA A 79 7.24 9.01 -12.12
CA ALA A 79 8.58 9.36 -11.67
C ALA A 79 8.71 9.05 -10.18
N TYR A 80 9.92 9.16 -9.64
CA TYR A 80 10.22 8.78 -8.25
C TYR A 80 10.97 9.90 -7.57
N HIS A 81 10.59 10.21 -6.34
CA HIS A 81 11.37 11.06 -5.43
C HIS A 81 12.65 10.34 -4.97
N ASP A 82 13.60 11.06 -4.40
CA ASP A 82 14.86 10.51 -3.90
C ASP A 82 14.68 9.38 -2.87
N GLY A 83 13.55 9.39 -2.13
CA GLY A 83 13.15 8.34 -1.19
C GLY A 83 12.44 7.14 -1.84
N GLY A 84 12.32 7.11 -3.18
CA GLY A 84 11.66 6.03 -3.92
C GLY A 84 10.14 6.10 -3.97
N LYS A 85 9.51 7.10 -3.38
CA LYS A 85 8.06 7.31 -3.46
C LYS A 85 7.67 7.71 -4.90
N PRO A 86 6.75 6.97 -5.57
CA PRO A 86 6.32 7.32 -6.91
C PRO A 86 5.38 8.53 -6.91
N TYR A 87 5.40 9.29 -8.01
CA TYR A 87 4.47 10.40 -8.27
C TYR A 87 4.14 10.53 -9.76
N LEU A 88 3.12 11.30 -10.08
CA LEU A 88 2.66 11.59 -11.45
C LEU A 88 3.16 12.98 -11.89
N PRO A 89 4.21 13.09 -12.72
CA PRO A 89 4.83 14.38 -13.04
C PRO A 89 3.90 15.33 -13.81
N HIS A 90 2.91 14.80 -14.53
CA HIS A 90 1.93 15.60 -15.27
C HIS A 90 0.63 15.85 -14.49
N HIS A 91 0.49 15.31 -13.28
CA HIS A 91 -0.69 15.45 -12.40
C HIS A 91 -0.26 15.71 -10.96
N PRO A 92 0.40 16.84 -10.66
CA PRO A 92 1.01 17.10 -9.36
C PRO A 92 0.02 17.21 -8.18
N ASN A 93 -1.26 17.45 -8.48
CA ASN A 93 -2.32 17.52 -7.47
C ASN A 93 -2.97 16.16 -7.15
N ILE A 94 -2.50 15.09 -7.79
CA ILE A 94 -2.96 13.73 -7.52
C ILE A 94 -1.84 12.98 -6.80
N HIS A 95 -2.11 12.65 -5.55
CA HIS A 95 -1.23 11.83 -4.74
C HIS A 95 -1.71 10.39 -4.78
N PHE A 96 -0.78 9.46 -4.82
CA PHE A 96 -1.11 8.05 -4.77
C PHE A 96 -0.05 7.25 -4.02
N ASN A 97 -0.43 6.09 -3.56
CA ASN A 97 0.51 5.11 -3.00
C ASN A 97 0.01 3.69 -3.26
N MET A 98 0.92 2.73 -3.23
CA MET A 98 0.63 1.32 -3.48
C MET A 98 1.35 0.45 -2.47
N SER A 99 0.73 -0.63 -2.06
CA SER A 99 1.33 -1.67 -1.22
C SER A 99 0.82 -3.04 -1.59
N HIS A 100 1.55 -4.07 -1.18
CA HIS A 100 1.14 -5.45 -1.38
C HIS A 100 1.59 -6.32 -0.23
N CYS A 101 0.79 -7.32 0.09
CA CYS A 101 1.16 -8.43 0.95
C CYS A 101 1.06 -9.75 0.19
N ARG A 102 1.22 -10.87 0.88
CA ARG A 102 1.17 -12.19 0.25
C ARG A 102 -0.14 -12.47 -0.52
N CYS A 103 -1.29 -11.99 -0.04
CA CYS A 103 -2.61 -12.35 -0.57
C CYS A 103 -3.34 -11.21 -1.28
N ALA A 104 -2.88 -9.96 -1.17
CA ALA A 104 -3.59 -8.81 -1.71
C ALA A 104 -2.66 -7.66 -2.12
N VAL A 105 -3.21 -6.76 -2.92
CA VAL A 105 -2.59 -5.51 -3.36
C VAL A 105 -3.54 -4.36 -3.05
N ALA A 106 -3.02 -3.27 -2.51
CA ALA A 106 -3.75 -2.04 -2.23
C ALA A 106 -3.18 -0.88 -3.05
N CYS A 107 -4.07 -0.03 -3.57
CA CYS A 107 -3.71 1.23 -4.21
C CYS A 107 -4.67 2.31 -3.74
N VAL A 108 -4.15 3.47 -3.36
CA VAL A 108 -4.90 4.64 -2.92
C VAL A 108 -4.58 5.84 -3.80
N VAL A 109 -5.60 6.66 -4.10
CA VAL A 109 -5.44 8.01 -4.67
C VAL A 109 -6.08 9.03 -3.73
N ALA A 110 -5.48 10.21 -3.63
CA ALA A 110 -5.92 11.28 -2.75
C ALA A 110 -5.59 12.66 -3.32
N LYS A 111 -6.25 13.70 -2.79
CA LYS A 111 -5.97 15.11 -3.12
C LYS A 111 -4.81 15.69 -2.31
N ARG A 112 -4.38 15.02 -1.26
CA ARG A 112 -3.26 15.38 -0.38
C ARG A 112 -2.30 14.22 -0.20
N ASN A 113 -1.15 14.49 0.38
CA ASN A 113 -0.11 13.48 0.52
C ASN A 113 -0.61 12.25 1.28
N VAL A 114 -0.37 11.06 0.73
CA VAL A 114 -0.94 9.79 1.18
C VAL A 114 0.10 8.67 1.17
N GLY A 115 -0.05 7.76 2.11
CA GLY A 115 0.63 6.46 2.13
C GLY A 115 -0.36 5.35 2.41
N VAL A 116 -0.11 4.17 1.90
CA VAL A 116 -0.89 2.96 2.19
C VAL A 116 0.04 1.81 2.50
N ASP A 117 -0.33 1.03 3.50
CA ASP A 117 0.30 -0.27 3.73
C ASP A 117 -0.73 -1.37 3.93
N ILE A 118 -0.43 -2.56 3.41
CA ILE A 118 -1.23 -3.77 3.54
C ILE A 118 -0.36 -4.93 3.99
N GLU A 119 -0.77 -5.60 5.08
CA GLU A 119 -0.03 -6.73 5.65
C GLU A 119 -0.93 -7.92 5.96
N SER A 120 -0.49 -9.10 5.54
CA SER A 120 -1.17 -10.35 5.90
C SER A 120 -1.04 -10.65 7.38
N ILE A 121 -2.13 -11.14 7.98
CA ILE A 121 -2.07 -11.64 9.36
C ILE A 121 -1.19 -12.88 9.38
N ARG A 122 -0.18 -12.87 10.23
CA ARG A 122 0.81 -13.94 10.40
C ARG A 122 1.11 -14.18 11.87
N ARG A 123 1.73 -15.32 12.16
CA ARG A 123 2.16 -15.63 13.53
C ARG A 123 3.02 -14.50 14.09
N PHE A 124 2.78 -14.13 15.35
CA PHE A 124 3.57 -13.13 16.07
C PHE A 124 5.05 -13.51 16.10
N ASN A 125 5.91 -12.56 15.77
CA ASN A 125 7.36 -12.70 15.81
C ASN A 125 7.93 -11.70 16.81
N ASP A 126 8.35 -12.19 17.97
CA ASP A 126 8.86 -11.38 19.07
C ASP A 126 10.10 -10.56 18.69
N SER A 127 11.04 -11.17 17.97
CA SER A 127 12.27 -10.49 17.55
C SER A 127 11.98 -9.31 16.61
N LEU A 128 11.07 -9.52 15.66
CA LEU A 128 10.66 -8.45 14.75
C LEU A 128 9.90 -7.35 15.51
N ALA A 129 9.01 -7.72 16.44
CA ALA A 129 8.28 -6.76 17.25
C ALA A 129 9.22 -5.86 18.05
N ARG A 130 10.24 -6.42 18.71
CA ARG A 130 11.26 -5.64 19.44
C ARG A 130 12.08 -4.71 18.55
N HIS A 131 12.25 -5.07 17.29
CA HIS A 131 12.97 -4.22 16.33
C HIS A 131 12.14 -3.04 15.86
N VAL A 132 10.83 -3.20 15.75
CA VAL A 132 9.91 -2.25 15.12
C VAL A 132 9.17 -1.37 16.13
N LEU A 133 8.81 -1.93 17.28
CA LEU A 133 7.99 -1.26 18.29
C LEU A 133 8.87 -0.50 19.31
N SER A 134 8.37 0.64 19.79
CA SER A 134 8.87 1.23 21.03
C SER A 134 8.59 0.32 22.22
N ASP A 135 9.20 0.58 23.38
CA ASP A 135 8.99 -0.24 24.57
C ASP A 135 7.52 -0.21 25.03
N ASP A 136 6.87 0.95 24.96
CA ASP A 136 5.44 1.10 25.32
C ASP A 136 4.53 0.36 24.35
N GLU A 137 4.78 0.49 23.04
CA GLU A 137 4.04 -0.24 22.00
C GLU A 137 4.22 -1.75 22.15
N TYR A 138 5.43 -2.21 22.45
CA TYR A 138 5.73 -3.62 22.67
C TYR A 138 4.96 -4.17 23.88
N LEU A 139 4.93 -3.44 25.00
CA LEU A 139 4.15 -3.84 26.18
C LEU A 139 2.65 -3.89 25.85
N MET A 140 2.12 -2.90 25.13
CA MET A 140 0.72 -2.89 24.71
C MET A 140 0.38 -4.09 23.81
N VAL A 141 1.22 -4.38 22.82
CA VAL A 141 1.03 -5.51 21.91
C VAL A 141 1.04 -6.84 22.65
N THR A 142 2.04 -7.05 23.52
CA THR A 142 2.19 -8.33 24.24
C THR A 142 1.12 -8.55 25.29
N ALA A 143 0.51 -7.50 25.83
CA ALA A 143 -0.63 -7.57 26.75
C ALA A 143 -1.98 -7.77 26.03
N SER A 144 -2.02 -7.63 24.68
CA SER A 144 -3.24 -7.79 23.91
C SER A 144 -3.74 -9.25 23.91
N PRO A 145 -5.06 -9.50 23.90
CA PRO A 145 -5.63 -10.83 23.67
C PRO A 145 -5.23 -11.43 22.30
N SER A 146 -4.81 -10.62 21.35
CA SER A 146 -4.38 -11.04 20.02
C SER A 146 -3.10 -10.28 19.57
N PRO A 147 -1.92 -10.62 20.15
CA PRO A 147 -0.67 -9.91 19.90
C PRO A 147 -0.30 -9.83 18.41
N GLN A 148 -0.58 -10.89 17.62
CA GLN A 148 -0.32 -10.92 16.20
C GLN A 148 -1.15 -9.86 15.42
N ARG A 149 -2.41 -9.67 15.78
CA ARG A 149 -3.28 -8.69 15.10
C ARG A 149 -2.88 -7.25 15.48
N GLU A 150 -2.62 -7.03 16.78
CA GLU A 150 -2.21 -5.71 17.27
C GLU A 150 -0.85 -5.29 16.70
N PHE A 151 0.09 -6.24 16.60
CA PHE A 151 1.37 -6.00 15.95
C PHE A 151 1.20 -5.59 14.47
N ILE A 152 0.40 -6.34 13.69
CA ILE A 152 0.17 -6.02 12.28
C ILE A 152 -0.52 -4.67 12.11
N ARG A 153 -1.46 -4.31 13.00
CA ARG A 153 -2.11 -3.00 12.99
C ARG A 153 -1.09 -1.87 13.15
N LEU A 154 -0.23 -1.94 14.17
CA LEU A 154 0.81 -0.93 14.38
C LEU A 154 1.85 -0.91 13.25
N TRP A 155 2.22 -2.09 12.75
CA TRP A 155 3.14 -2.20 11.62
C TRP A 155 2.59 -1.47 10.39
N THR A 156 1.34 -1.72 9.99
CA THR A 156 0.73 -1.05 8.83
C THR A 156 0.59 0.45 9.04
N MET A 157 0.33 0.92 10.27
CA MET A 157 0.33 2.36 10.59
C MET A 157 1.71 2.97 10.36
N LYS A 158 2.77 2.37 10.89
CA LYS A 158 4.15 2.86 10.75
C LYS A 158 4.59 2.87 9.29
N GLU A 159 4.38 1.77 8.57
CA GLU A 159 4.75 1.65 7.15
C GLU A 159 3.94 2.61 6.27
N SER A 160 2.65 2.80 6.51
CA SER A 160 1.85 3.77 5.76
C SER A 160 2.35 5.20 5.97
N LYS A 161 2.78 5.57 7.19
CA LYS A 161 3.40 6.86 7.49
C LYS A 161 4.73 7.04 6.76
N LEU A 162 5.61 6.05 6.81
CA LEU A 162 6.90 6.09 6.12
C LEU A 162 6.71 6.23 4.60
N LYS A 163 5.70 5.55 4.04
CA LYS A 163 5.33 5.67 2.62
C LYS A 163 4.71 7.03 2.29
N MET A 164 3.90 7.59 3.20
CA MET A 164 3.34 8.93 3.02
C MET A 164 4.45 9.97 2.97
N THR A 165 5.38 9.96 3.92
CA THR A 165 6.49 10.93 3.98
C THR A 165 7.55 10.68 2.91
N GLY A 166 7.66 9.46 2.38
CA GLY A 166 8.71 9.07 1.43
C GLY A 166 10.11 8.99 2.07
N THR A 167 10.20 8.99 3.40
CA THR A 167 11.50 8.97 4.12
C THR A 167 12.11 7.57 4.16
N GLY A 168 11.30 6.51 3.99
CA GLY A 168 11.75 5.12 3.97
C GLY A 168 12.57 4.76 5.22
N LEU A 169 13.62 3.97 5.02
CA LEU A 169 14.49 3.47 6.09
C LEU A 169 15.38 4.56 6.79
N ARG A 170 15.28 5.82 6.39
CA ARG A 170 16.04 6.92 7.02
C ARG A 170 15.45 7.35 8.38
N THR A 171 14.22 6.96 8.66
CA THR A 171 13.51 7.27 9.91
C THR A 171 13.57 6.07 10.84
N ASP A 172 13.84 6.30 12.13
CA ASP A 172 13.73 5.25 13.14
C ASP A 172 12.28 4.81 13.26
N ILE A 173 11.98 3.58 12.83
CA ILE A 173 10.64 3.02 12.82
C ILE A 173 10.00 2.96 14.22
N LYS A 174 10.79 2.89 15.29
CA LYS A 174 10.27 2.88 16.66
C LYS A 174 9.58 4.18 17.05
N THR A 175 10.03 5.30 16.47
CA THR A 175 9.56 6.65 16.83
C THR A 175 8.57 7.26 15.84
N VAL A 176 8.25 6.55 14.75
CA VAL A 176 7.43 7.06 13.63
C VAL A 176 6.06 7.58 14.07
N LEU A 177 5.45 6.96 15.08
CA LEU A 177 4.13 7.37 15.60
C LEU A 177 4.22 8.30 16.83
N TYR A 178 5.41 8.70 17.25
CA TYR A 178 5.57 9.59 18.40
C TYR A 178 5.21 11.01 18.04
N ASN A 179 4.26 11.62 18.77
CA ASN A 179 3.72 12.96 18.50
C ASN A 179 3.22 13.14 17.04
N ASP A 180 2.72 12.07 16.45
CA ASP A 180 2.25 12.08 15.07
C ASP A 180 0.80 12.59 14.99
N GLU A 181 0.58 13.62 14.19
CA GLU A 181 -0.73 14.26 13.96
C GLU A 181 -1.41 13.79 12.67
N SER A 182 -0.85 12.78 11.99
CA SER A 182 -1.42 12.23 10.75
C SER A 182 -2.77 11.54 11.01
N ILE A 183 -3.59 11.52 9.96
CA ILE A 183 -4.87 10.82 9.98
C ILE A 183 -4.65 9.39 9.51
N TYR A 184 -5.13 8.42 10.27
CA TYR A 184 -5.07 7.01 9.94
C TYR A 184 -6.46 6.40 9.82
N ASP A 185 -6.66 5.68 8.73
CA ASP A 185 -7.83 4.82 8.56
C ASP A 185 -7.36 3.38 8.33
N THR A 186 -7.84 2.46 9.17
CA THR A 186 -7.43 1.06 9.12
C THR A 186 -8.62 0.14 8.83
N ILE A 187 -8.55 -0.55 7.71
CA ILE A 187 -9.50 -1.56 7.28
C ILE A 187 -8.97 -2.93 7.66
N ILE A 188 -9.80 -3.73 8.29
CA ILE A 188 -9.45 -5.03 8.84
C ILE A 188 -10.34 -6.09 8.21
N ASN A 189 -9.74 -7.16 7.72
CA ASN A 189 -10.46 -8.40 7.43
C ASN A 189 -9.78 -9.61 8.07
N ASP A 190 -10.25 -10.82 7.77
CA ASP A 190 -9.72 -12.04 8.38
C ASP A 190 -8.30 -12.40 7.92
N ASN A 191 -7.85 -11.85 6.79
CA ASN A 191 -6.59 -12.23 6.14
C ASN A 191 -5.51 -11.16 6.23
N TYR A 192 -5.88 -9.86 6.31
CA TYR A 192 -4.94 -8.74 6.27
C TYR A 192 -5.48 -7.50 6.97
N PHE A 193 -4.57 -6.58 7.25
CA PHE A 193 -4.85 -5.20 7.63
C PHE A 193 -4.38 -4.27 6.53
N VAL A 194 -5.16 -3.23 6.26
CA VAL A 194 -4.76 -2.12 5.39
C VAL A 194 -4.87 -0.83 6.16
N THR A 195 -3.82 -0.03 6.15
CA THR A 195 -3.86 1.31 6.75
C THR A 195 -3.54 2.36 5.69
N VAL A 196 -4.42 3.33 5.55
CA VAL A 196 -4.20 4.58 4.82
C VAL A 196 -3.73 5.63 5.82
N CYS A 197 -2.66 6.33 5.49
CA CYS A 197 -2.15 7.47 6.27
C CYS A 197 -2.21 8.72 5.40
N LEU A 198 -2.84 9.78 5.92
CA LEU A 198 -2.96 11.07 5.26
C LEU A 198 -2.20 12.14 6.05
N ASP A 199 -1.61 13.08 5.33
CA ASP A 199 -1.09 14.30 5.93
C ASP A 199 -2.23 15.14 6.51
N ASN A 200 -2.03 15.74 7.67
CA ASN A 200 -3.05 16.56 8.35
C ASN A 200 -3.06 18.03 7.86
N SER A 201 -2.22 18.38 6.88
CA SER A 201 -2.08 19.73 6.30
C SER A 201 -3.08 20.01 5.18
#